data_1dd27a3bad4e30aacc4c44b5580cd81a
#
_entry.id   1dd27a3bad4e30aacc4c44b5580cd81a
#
_cell.length_a   1.000
_cell.length_b   1.000
_cell.length_c   1.000
_cell.angle_alpha   90.00
_cell.angle_beta   90.00
_cell.angle_gamma   90.00
#
_symmetry.space_group_name_H-M   'P 1'
#
loop_
_entity.id
_entity.type
_entity.pdbx_description
1 polymer ?
#
loop_
_entity_poly.entity_id
_entity_poly.type
_entity_poly.pdbx_seq_one_letter_code
_entity_poly.pdbx_strand_id
1 'polypeptide(L)'
;MYDIIIVGAGPAGLTSAIYGVRGGKSVLMIEKLSYGGQIINTPEIENYPGTGVVSGFQLASDMYEQATKLGAEMAFGEVVSLEKNAEGIFKLATDGGEEFEAKSVILATGVKSRPLGIDREEELKGMGVSYCATCDGAFYRGKDVAIMGGGNTALEEAEYMSTIANKVYIVHRRDKFRGDQVTVDRLSKKENVEFILNSVPKELKGSPKLETLVIENTENGELRELEVQGIFVAYGHIAQNAAFDKIT
;
A
#
# COMPACT_ATOMS: atom_id res chain seq x y z
N MET A 1 -7.83 -27.56 15.95
CA MET A 1 -8.90 -26.89 15.16
C MET A 1 -9.29 -25.60 15.84
N TYR A 2 -9.29 -24.48 15.14
CA TYR A 2 -9.62 -23.14 15.64
C TYR A 2 -11.05 -22.72 15.29
N ASP A 3 -11.62 -21.79 16.02
CA ASP A 3 -12.86 -21.16 15.59
C ASP A 3 -12.61 -20.21 14.40
N ILE A 4 -11.49 -19.49 14.44
CA ILE A 4 -11.11 -18.52 13.40
C ILE A 4 -9.62 -18.67 13.09
N ILE A 5 -9.28 -18.80 11.81
CA ILE A 5 -7.92 -18.58 11.32
C ILE A 5 -7.90 -17.28 10.51
N ILE A 6 -6.91 -16.43 10.76
CA ILE A 6 -6.71 -15.16 10.08
C ILE A 6 -5.44 -15.25 9.25
N VAL A 7 -5.56 -15.05 7.94
CA VAL A 7 -4.42 -15.05 7.02
C VAL A 7 -3.94 -13.64 6.80
N GLY A 8 -2.78 -13.35 7.34
CA GLY A 8 -2.15 -12.03 7.36
C GLY A 8 -2.28 -11.31 8.70
N ALA A 9 -1.16 -10.84 9.24
CA ALA A 9 -1.06 -10.12 10.51
C ALA A 9 -0.73 -8.63 10.32
N GLY A 10 -1.27 -8.00 9.27
CA GLY A 10 -1.33 -6.54 9.14
C GLY A 10 -2.38 -5.94 10.08
N PRO A 11 -2.62 -4.62 10.09
CA PRO A 11 -3.58 -3.97 10.99
C PRO A 11 -4.98 -4.58 10.94
N ALA A 12 -5.45 -4.99 9.77
CA ALA A 12 -6.75 -5.63 9.61
C ALA A 12 -6.79 -7.01 10.30
N GLY A 13 -5.76 -7.83 10.11
CA GLY A 13 -5.66 -9.15 10.75
C GLY A 13 -5.52 -9.04 12.26
N LEU A 14 -4.63 -8.18 12.75
CA LEU A 14 -4.43 -7.93 14.17
C LEU A 14 -5.71 -7.43 14.85
N THR A 15 -6.42 -6.49 14.23
CA THR A 15 -7.71 -6.02 14.73
C THR A 15 -8.74 -7.15 14.76
N SER A 16 -8.82 -7.96 13.70
CA SER A 16 -9.72 -9.12 13.65
C SER A 16 -9.42 -10.13 14.75
N ALA A 17 -8.13 -10.37 15.04
CA ALA A 17 -7.69 -11.26 16.11
C ALA A 17 -8.14 -10.75 17.49
N ILE A 18 -7.93 -9.46 17.79
CA ILE A 18 -8.36 -8.81 19.03
C ILE A 18 -9.86 -9.05 19.25
N TYR A 19 -10.69 -8.76 18.24
CA TYR A 19 -12.13 -8.91 18.37
C TYR A 19 -12.59 -10.36 18.36
N GLY A 20 -11.92 -11.25 17.64
CA GLY A 20 -12.20 -12.69 17.67
C GLY A 20 -12.03 -13.27 19.08
N VAL A 21 -10.88 -12.99 19.72
CA VAL A 21 -10.63 -13.44 21.11
C VAL A 21 -11.59 -12.78 22.10
N ARG A 22 -11.86 -11.49 21.96
CA ARG A 22 -12.86 -10.80 22.80
C ARG A 22 -14.27 -11.39 22.64
N GLY A 23 -14.56 -11.96 21.48
CA GLY A 23 -15.78 -12.73 21.22
C GLY A 23 -15.76 -14.16 21.74
N GLY A 24 -14.74 -14.54 22.54
CA GLY A 24 -14.61 -15.88 23.16
C GLY A 24 -14.25 -16.97 22.16
N LYS A 25 -13.59 -16.61 21.03
CA LYS A 25 -13.18 -17.55 19.99
C LYS A 25 -11.71 -17.94 20.14
N SER A 26 -11.36 -19.17 19.80
CA SER A 26 -9.96 -19.57 19.57
C SER A 26 -9.50 -19.01 18.22
N VAL A 27 -8.40 -18.23 18.24
CA VAL A 27 -7.93 -17.49 17.08
C VAL A 27 -6.45 -17.79 16.81
N LEU A 28 -6.14 -18.18 15.56
CA LEU A 28 -4.79 -18.28 15.03
C LEU A 28 -4.60 -17.25 13.93
N MET A 29 -3.54 -16.47 13.99
CA MET A 29 -3.04 -15.66 12.87
C MET A 29 -1.93 -16.43 12.16
N ILE A 30 -1.92 -16.44 10.82
CA ILE A 30 -0.83 -16.98 10.01
C ILE A 30 -0.23 -15.85 9.18
N GLU A 31 1.05 -15.56 9.38
CA GLU A 31 1.76 -14.46 8.69
C GLU A 31 3.04 -14.99 8.02
N LYS A 32 3.27 -14.58 6.78
CA LYS A 32 4.38 -15.09 5.99
C LYS A 32 5.74 -14.47 6.31
N LEU A 33 5.80 -13.24 6.76
CA LEU A 33 7.05 -12.50 6.99
C LEU A 33 7.15 -11.99 8.43
N SER A 34 6.40 -10.94 8.73
CA SER A 34 6.41 -10.26 10.02
C SER A 34 5.04 -9.62 10.25
N TYR A 35 4.63 -9.55 11.51
CA TYR A 35 3.41 -8.83 11.86
C TYR A 35 3.51 -7.35 11.50
N GLY A 36 2.36 -6.70 11.31
CA GLY A 36 2.24 -5.27 11.02
C GLY A 36 2.04 -4.95 9.53
N GLY A 37 2.37 -5.87 8.61
CA GLY A 37 2.15 -5.64 7.18
C GLY A 37 2.89 -4.40 6.67
N GLN A 38 2.23 -3.60 5.81
CA GLN A 38 2.89 -2.46 5.17
C GLN A 38 3.23 -1.32 6.14
N ILE A 39 2.52 -1.15 7.25
CA ILE A 39 2.73 -0.01 8.15
C ILE A 39 4.11 -0.03 8.82
N ILE A 40 4.75 -1.19 8.99
CA ILE A 40 6.06 -1.28 9.64
C ILE A 40 7.16 -0.46 8.94
N ASN A 41 6.99 -0.19 7.65
CA ASN A 41 7.94 0.60 6.86
C ASN A 41 7.70 2.11 6.95
N THR A 42 6.64 2.56 7.62
CA THR A 42 6.32 3.97 7.76
C THR A 42 7.08 4.54 8.97
N PRO A 43 8.00 5.50 8.76
CA PRO A 43 8.80 6.06 9.85
C PRO A 43 7.95 6.75 10.92
N GLU A 44 6.95 7.52 10.49
CA GLU A 44 6.06 8.29 11.37
C GLU A 44 4.62 8.19 10.89
N ILE A 45 3.72 7.85 11.81
CA ILE A 45 2.27 7.83 11.61
C ILE A 45 1.67 8.87 12.55
N GLU A 46 1.04 9.89 12.01
CA GLU A 46 0.39 10.98 12.76
C GLU A 46 -1.15 10.99 12.61
N ASN A 47 -1.67 10.16 11.70
CA ASN A 47 -3.07 10.13 11.29
C ASN A 47 -3.85 8.92 11.83
N TYR A 48 -3.30 8.15 12.78
CA TYR A 48 -4.02 7.06 13.43
C TYR A 48 -4.68 7.57 14.73
N PRO A 49 -6.03 7.57 14.82
CA PRO A 49 -6.73 8.11 15.98
C PRO A 49 -6.39 7.35 17.27
N GLY A 50 -6.16 8.09 18.35
CA GLY A 50 -5.90 7.51 19.67
C GLY A 50 -4.44 7.28 20.02
N THR A 51 -3.53 7.46 19.05
CA THR A 51 -2.08 7.53 19.28
C THR A 51 -1.59 8.96 19.03
N GLY A 52 -0.47 9.36 19.57
CA GLY A 52 0.28 10.52 19.10
C GLY A 52 1.08 10.15 17.83
N VAL A 53 2.10 10.93 17.51
CA VAL A 53 3.07 10.57 16.49
C VAL A 53 3.79 9.29 16.94
N VAL A 54 3.73 8.25 16.12
CA VAL A 54 4.27 6.93 16.41
C VAL A 54 4.87 6.31 15.15
N SER A 55 5.94 5.52 15.29
CA SER A 55 6.42 4.75 14.14
C SER A 55 5.46 3.62 13.77
N GLY A 56 5.40 3.26 12.49
CA GLY A 56 4.59 2.14 12.05
C GLY A 56 4.99 0.82 12.72
N PHE A 57 6.28 0.63 12.99
CA PHE A 57 6.77 -0.51 13.76
C PHE A 57 6.21 -0.53 15.18
N GLN A 58 6.23 0.62 15.90
CA GLN A 58 5.69 0.71 17.24
C GLN A 58 4.19 0.44 17.26
N LEU A 59 3.42 1.06 16.35
CA LEU A 59 1.98 0.83 16.25
C LEU A 59 1.66 -0.65 15.99
N ALA A 60 2.40 -1.28 15.06
CA ALA A 60 2.23 -2.70 14.76
C ALA A 60 2.55 -3.59 15.96
N SER A 61 3.62 -3.25 16.71
CA SER A 61 4.02 -3.99 17.92
C SER A 61 2.96 -3.88 19.01
N ASP A 62 2.42 -2.69 19.23
CA ASP A 62 1.36 -2.47 20.23
C ASP A 62 0.09 -3.27 19.89
N MET A 63 -0.30 -3.29 18.60
CA MET A 63 -1.45 -4.09 18.15
C MET A 63 -1.19 -5.60 18.29
N TYR A 64 0.01 -6.07 17.95
CA TYR A 64 0.41 -7.47 18.09
C TYR A 64 0.42 -7.90 19.54
N GLU A 65 1.03 -7.11 20.43
CA GLU A 65 1.01 -7.37 21.87
C GLU A 65 -0.41 -7.42 22.44
N GLN A 66 -1.27 -6.51 22.01
CA GLN A 66 -2.66 -6.51 22.45
C GLN A 66 -3.39 -7.80 22.03
N ALA A 67 -3.22 -8.25 20.77
CA ALA A 67 -3.84 -9.48 20.27
C ALA A 67 -3.35 -10.70 21.05
N THR A 68 -2.04 -10.85 21.23
CA THR A 68 -1.42 -12.01 21.88
C THR A 68 -1.67 -12.04 23.39
N LYS A 69 -1.64 -10.89 24.08
CA LYS A 69 -2.01 -10.80 25.49
C LYS A 69 -3.47 -11.18 25.76
N LEU A 70 -4.35 -11.00 24.79
CA LEU A 70 -5.74 -11.46 24.87
C LEU A 70 -5.89 -12.96 24.58
N GLY A 71 -4.87 -13.62 24.06
CA GLY A 71 -4.85 -15.06 23.80
C GLY A 71 -4.92 -15.45 22.32
N ALA A 72 -4.71 -14.53 21.38
CA ALA A 72 -4.54 -14.91 19.97
C ALA A 72 -3.19 -15.59 19.78
N GLU A 73 -3.19 -16.70 19.04
CA GLU A 73 -1.99 -17.44 18.67
C GLU A 73 -1.46 -16.95 17.31
N MET A 74 -0.16 -17.19 17.05
CA MET A 74 0.47 -16.83 15.80
C MET A 74 1.37 -17.97 15.29
N ALA A 75 1.25 -18.26 14.00
CA ALA A 75 2.15 -19.11 13.23
C ALA A 75 2.78 -18.33 12.08
N PHE A 76 3.99 -18.72 11.70
CA PHE A 76 4.69 -18.13 10.55
C PHE A 76 4.70 -19.09 9.38
N GLY A 77 4.37 -18.60 8.20
CA GLY A 77 4.36 -19.31 6.93
C GLY A 77 3.46 -18.65 5.90
N GLU A 78 3.75 -18.85 4.64
CA GLU A 78 2.86 -18.42 3.55
C GLU A 78 1.76 -19.47 3.35
N VAL A 79 0.49 -19.07 3.50
CA VAL A 79 -0.63 -19.96 3.20
C VAL A 79 -0.70 -20.15 1.68
N VAL A 80 -0.47 -21.38 1.24
CA VAL A 80 -0.42 -21.75 -0.18
C VAL A 80 -1.68 -22.49 -0.65
N SER A 81 -2.48 -22.98 0.27
CA SER A 81 -3.78 -23.58 -0.06
C SER A 81 -4.81 -23.30 1.03
N LEU A 82 -6.06 -23.22 0.60
CA LEU A 82 -7.23 -23.12 1.45
C LEU A 82 -8.36 -23.91 0.78
N GLU A 83 -8.88 -24.89 1.48
CA GLU A 83 -9.95 -25.75 1.00
C GLU A 83 -11.05 -25.86 2.05
N LYS A 84 -12.29 -26.03 1.61
CA LYS A 84 -13.44 -26.28 2.48
C LYS A 84 -13.93 -27.71 2.26
N ASN A 85 -13.94 -28.51 3.32
CA ASN A 85 -14.42 -29.90 3.23
C ASN A 85 -15.98 -29.97 3.24
N ALA A 86 -16.51 -31.18 3.05
CA ALA A 86 -17.94 -31.43 3.01
C ALA A 86 -18.68 -31.11 4.34
N GLU A 87 -17.94 -31.07 5.45
CA GLU A 87 -18.44 -30.74 6.78
C GLU A 87 -18.44 -29.25 7.06
N GLY A 88 -17.93 -28.44 6.09
CA GLY A 88 -17.84 -26.99 6.22
C GLY A 88 -16.59 -26.49 6.95
N ILE A 89 -15.66 -27.37 7.28
CA ILE A 89 -14.39 -27.04 7.93
C ILE A 89 -13.37 -26.60 6.88
N PHE A 90 -12.67 -25.52 7.16
CA PHE A 90 -11.59 -25.04 6.33
C PHE A 90 -10.26 -25.69 6.71
N LYS A 91 -9.53 -26.13 5.70
CA LYS A 91 -8.16 -26.65 5.81
C LYS A 91 -7.22 -25.70 5.11
N LEU A 92 -6.16 -25.29 5.80
CA LEU A 92 -5.11 -24.43 5.28
C LEU A 92 -3.78 -25.17 5.33
N ALA A 93 -2.96 -25.02 4.29
CA ALA A 93 -1.58 -25.48 4.31
C ALA A 93 -0.62 -24.31 4.05
N THR A 94 0.53 -24.33 4.71
CA THR A 94 1.62 -23.37 4.51
C THR A 94 2.71 -23.94 3.60
N ASP A 95 3.55 -23.07 3.08
CA ASP A 95 4.74 -23.41 2.29
C ASP A 95 5.75 -24.28 3.08
N GLY A 96 5.75 -24.18 4.41
CA GLY A 96 6.50 -25.04 5.32
C GLY A 96 5.90 -26.44 5.52
N GLY A 97 4.73 -26.73 4.94
CA GLY A 97 4.04 -28.02 5.07
C GLY A 97 3.22 -28.17 6.35
N GLU A 98 3.00 -27.12 7.12
CA GLU A 98 2.10 -27.16 8.28
C GLU A 98 0.65 -27.08 7.81
N GLU A 99 -0.22 -27.85 8.49
CA GLU A 99 -1.65 -27.87 8.21
C GLU A 99 -2.46 -27.40 9.41
N PHE A 100 -3.48 -26.59 9.13
CA PHE A 100 -4.37 -26.04 10.13
C PHE A 100 -5.84 -26.21 9.73
N GLU A 101 -6.71 -26.32 10.73
CA GLU A 101 -8.16 -26.45 10.52
C GLU A 101 -8.91 -25.38 11.30
N ALA A 102 -9.95 -24.80 10.67
CA ALA A 102 -10.82 -23.82 11.28
C ALA A 102 -12.27 -23.92 10.84
N LYS A 103 -13.17 -23.43 11.70
CA LYS A 103 -14.59 -23.26 11.37
C LYS A 103 -14.82 -22.06 10.43
N SER A 104 -13.96 -21.05 10.51
CA SER A 104 -14.03 -19.85 9.66
C SER A 104 -12.64 -19.31 9.38
N VAL A 105 -12.50 -18.60 8.26
CA VAL A 105 -11.25 -17.98 7.83
C VAL A 105 -11.50 -16.51 7.50
N ILE A 106 -10.60 -15.64 7.95
CA ILE A 106 -10.56 -14.23 7.57
C ILE A 106 -9.32 -14.01 6.71
N LEU A 107 -9.55 -13.58 5.46
CA LEU A 107 -8.46 -13.22 4.55
C LEU A 107 -8.10 -11.74 4.75
N ALA A 108 -6.99 -11.49 5.43
CA ALA A 108 -6.43 -10.16 5.70
C ALA A 108 -5.06 -9.99 5.01
N THR A 109 -4.92 -10.55 3.81
CA THR A 109 -3.68 -10.70 3.06
C THR A 109 -3.13 -9.40 2.49
N GLY A 110 -3.93 -8.33 2.52
CA GLY A 110 -3.54 -7.01 2.07
C GLY A 110 -3.32 -6.93 0.57
N VAL A 111 -2.59 -5.90 0.19
CA VAL A 111 -2.27 -5.57 -1.21
C VAL A 111 -0.82 -5.18 -1.35
N LYS A 112 -0.29 -5.23 -2.58
CA LYS A 112 0.97 -4.59 -2.95
C LYS A 112 0.69 -3.46 -3.93
N SER A 113 1.34 -2.32 -3.76
CA SER A 113 1.30 -1.25 -4.76
C SER A 113 1.93 -1.74 -6.06
N ARG A 114 1.36 -1.32 -7.19
CA ARG A 114 1.97 -1.56 -8.50
C ARG A 114 3.19 -0.65 -8.64
N PRO A 115 4.37 -1.21 -8.98
CA PRO A 115 5.59 -0.41 -9.11
C PRO A 115 5.55 0.48 -10.36
N LEU A 116 6.46 1.45 -10.41
CA LEU A 116 6.78 2.19 -11.65
C LEU A 116 7.33 1.25 -12.72
N GLY A 117 8.12 0.28 -12.31
CA GLY A 117 8.74 -0.72 -13.18
C GLY A 117 9.99 -0.20 -13.91
N ILE A 118 10.73 0.72 -13.32
CA ILE A 118 11.98 1.27 -13.85
C ILE A 118 13.14 1.10 -12.87
N ASP A 119 14.36 1.20 -13.39
CA ASP A 119 15.57 1.04 -12.60
C ASP A 119 15.62 2.04 -11.42
N ARG A 120 16.27 1.64 -10.33
CA ARG A 120 16.48 2.41 -9.11
C ARG A 120 15.22 2.72 -8.27
N GLU A 121 14.04 2.23 -8.68
CA GLU A 121 12.80 2.44 -7.92
C GLU A 121 12.92 1.95 -6.47
N GLU A 122 13.39 0.71 -6.25
CA GLU A 122 13.55 0.14 -4.91
C GLU A 122 14.67 0.84 -4.10
N GLU A 123 15.74 1.31 -4.76
CA GLU A 123 16.82 2.07 -4.12
C GLU A 123 16.30 3.40 -3.56
N LEU A 124 15.42 4.07 -4.32
CA LEU A 124 14.89 5.40 -3.98
C LEU A 124 13.57 5.35 -3.18
N LYS A 125 13.09 4.18 -2.83
CA LYS A 125 11.91 4.02 -1.98
C LYS A 125 12.16 4.61 -0.59
N GLY A 126 11.31 5.56 -0.18
CA GLY A 126 11.51 6.38 1.01
C GLY A 126 12.60 7.46 0.87
N MET A 127 13.31 7.48 -0.26
CA MET A 127 14.32 8.50 -0.60
C MET A 127 13.89 9.37 -1.79
N GLY A 128 12.59 9.49 -2.02
CA GLY A 128 11.99 10.24 -3.11
C GLY A 128 10.90 9.49 -3.86
N VAL A 129 10.85 8.16 -3.77
CA VAL A 129 9.73 7.36 -4.31
C VAL A 129 8.84 6.89 -3.18
N SER A 130 7.54 7.18 -3.29
CA SER A 130 6.48 6.80 -2.34
C SER A 130 5.27 6.21 -3.08
N TYR A 131 4.46 5.45 -2.36
CA TYR A 131 3.22 4.85 -2.84
C TYR A 131 1.98 5.35 -2.09
N CYS A 132 2.14 6.39 -1.26
CA CYS A 132 1.06 6.92 -0.44
C CYS A 132 1.29 8.40 -0.15
N ALA A 133 0.58 9.28 -0.84
CA ALA A 133 0.72 10.73 -0.62
C ALA A 133 0.19 11.16 0.75
N THR A 134 -0.86 10.54 1.26
CA THR A 134 -1.40 10.85 2.60
C THR A 134 -0.48 10.39 3.74
N CYS A 135 0.38 9.38 3.50
CA CYS A 135 1.33 8.89 4.48
C CYS A 135 2.59 9.77 4.52
N ASP A 136 3.16 10.06 3.34
CA ASP A 136 4.50 10.63 3.21
C ASP A 136 4.49 12.09 2.71
N GLY A 137 3.33 12.60 2.29
CA GLY A 137 3.23 13.92 1.66
C GLY A 137 3.74 15.07 2.51
N ALA A 138 3.62 14.99 3.83
CA ALA A 138 4.11 16.00 4.76
C ALA A 138 5.62 16.27 4.61
N PHE A 139 6.43 15.25 4.27
CA PHE A 139 7.88 15.36 4.04
C PHE A 139 8.25 16.15 2.77
N TYR A 140 7.25 16.37 1.90
CA TYR A 140 7.41 17.07 0.62
C TYR A 140 6.75 18.45 0.61
N ARG A 141 6.45 19.00 1.78
CA ARG A 141 5.93 20.38 1.90
C ARG A 141 6.88 21.39 1.27
N GLY A 142 6.34 22.21 0.36
CA GLY A 142 7.10 23.25 -0.37
C GLY A 142 8.09 22.70 -1.41
N LYS A 143 8.04 21.40 -1.74
CA LYS A 143 8.88 20.76 -2.77
C LYS A 143 8.07 20.52 -4.03
N ASP A 144 8.77 20.25 -5.13
CA ASP A 144 8.17 19.83 -6.39
C ASP A 144 8.01 18.33 -6.41
N VAL A 145 6.85 17.84 -6.81
CA VAL A 145 6.51 16.40 -6.80
C VAL A 145 5.83 15.97 -8.08
N ALA A 146 5.95 14.68 -8.40
CA ALA A 146 5.22 14.05 -9.48
C ALA A 146 4.26 12.98 -8.94
N ILE A 147 3.02 12.97 -9.43
CA ILE A 147 2.03 11.93 -9.19
C ILE A 147 1.93 11.07 -10.45
N MET A 148 2.20 9.78 -10.30
CA MET A 148 2.21 8.83 -11.41
C MET A 148 0.88 8.09 -11.48
N GLY A 149 0.03 8.45 -12.42
CA GLY A 149 -1.28 7.79 -12.56
C GLY A 149 -2.35 8.67 -13.18
N GLY A 150 -3.57 8.13 -13.32
CA GLY A 150 -4.69 8.86 -13.92
C GLY A 150 -6.05 8.30 -13.53
N GLY A 151 -6.13 7.53 -12.45
CA GLY A 151 -7.36 7.10 -11.79
C GLY A 151 -7.70 8.01 -10.62
N ASN A 152 -8.81 7.73 -9.92
CA ASN A 152 -9.28 8.53 -8.79
C ASN A 152 -8.20 8.70 -7.71
N THR A 153 -7.50 7.64 -7.32
CA THR A 153 -6.41 7.70 -6.34
C THR A 153 -5.34 8.73 -6.74
N ALA A 154 -4.90 8.74 -8.02
CA ALA A 154 -3.90 9.69 -8.49
C ALA A 154 -4.40 11.14 -8.42
N LEU A 155 -5.67 11.37 -8.76
CA LEU A 155 -6.28 12.69 -8.72
C LEU A 155 -6.50 13.18 -7.28
N GLU A 156 -6.93 12.31 -6.38
CA GLU A 156 -7.10 12.59 -4.95
C GLU A 156 -5.76 12.90 -4.28
N GLU A 157 -4.73 12.10 -4.57
CA GLU A 157 -3.36 12.36 -4.10
C GLU A 157 -2.81 13.68 -4.64
N ALA A 158 -3.05 13.99 -5.92
CA ALA A 158 -2.66 15.26 -6.51
C ALA A 158 -3.41 16.45 -5.88
N GLU A 159 -4.70 16.28 -5.57
CA GLU A 159 -5.49 17.31 -4.90
C GLU A 159 -4.92 17.60 -3.49
N TYR A 160 -4.60 16.55 -2.73
CA TYR A 160 -3.94 16.70 -1.44
C TYR A 160 -2.56 17.37 -1.58
N MET A 161 -1.68 16.82 -2.44
CA MET A 161 -0.32 17.35 -2.63
C MET A 161 -0.33 18.79 -3.13
N SER A 162 -1.30 19.19 -3.93
CA SER A 162 -1.43 20.59 -4.40
C SER A 162 -1.67 21.61 -3.28
N THR A 163 -2.05 21.16 -2.08
CA THR A 163 -2.23 22.04 -0.92
C THR A 163 -0.95 22.25 -0.12
N ILE A 164 0.05 21.41 -0.30
CA ILE A 164 1.28 21.41 0.51
C ILE A 164 2.56 21.52 -0.32
N ALA A 165 2.59 20.98 -1.52
CA ALA A 165 3.75 21.04 -2.42
C ALA A 165 3.86 22.39 -3.13
N ASN A 166 5.08 22.75 -3.56
CA ASN A 166 5.32 23.92 -4.39
C ASN A 166 4.73 23.72 -5.79
N LYS A 167 5.06 22.58 -6.44
CA LYS A 167 4.50 22.20 -7.74
C LYS A 167 4.15 20.71 -7.77
N VAL A 168 3.07 20.37 -8.47
CA VAL A 168 2.59 18.99 -8.66
C VAL A 168 2.47 18.70 -10.15
N TYR A 169 3.26 17.75 -10.63
CA TYR A 169 3.14 17.19 -11.97
C TYR A 169 2.28 15.94 -11.92
N ILE A 170 1.21 15.87 -12.71
CA ILE A 170 0.42 14.64 -12.84
C ILE A 170 0.77 13.97 -14.16
N VAL A 171 1.55 12.89 -14.10
CA VAL A 171 2.05 12.18 -15.27
C VAL A 171 1.14 11.00 -15.57
N HIS A 172 0.53 10.99 -16.75
CA HIS A 172 -0.37 9.93 -17.17
C HIS A 172 -0.05 9.44 -18.59
N ARG A 173 -0.07 8.10 -18.76
CA ARG A 173 0.30 7.44 -20.02
C ARG A 173 -0.70 7.57 -21.18
N ARG A 174 -1.88 8.14 -20.94
CA ARG A 174 -2.96 8.31 -21.93
C ARG A 174 -3.28 9.78 -22.12
N ASP A 175 -4.04 10.06 -23.16
CA ASP A 175 -4.56 11.38 -23.50
C ASP A 175 -5.67 11.89 -22.57
N LYS A 176 -6.26 10.98 -21.75
CA LYS A 176 -7.37 11.30 -20.83
C LYS A 176 -7.23 10.56 -19.52
N PHE A 177 -7.58 11.23 -18.43
CA PHE A 177 -7.73 10.63 -17.13
C PHE A 177 -8.92 9.65 -17.09
N ARG A 178 -8.83 8.64 -16.23
CA ARG A 178 -9.94 7.71 -15.97
C ARG A 178 -10.70 8.04 -14.69
N GLY A 179 -10.16 8.93 -13.89
CA GLY A 179 -10.79 9.41 -12.65
C GLY A 179 -11.87 10.45 -12.93
N ASP A 180 -12.52 10.91 -11.88
CA ASP A 180 -13.67 11.81 -11.94
C ASP A 180 -13.34 13.15 -12.59
N GLN A 181 -14.12 13.52 -13.60
CA GLN A 181 -13.94 14.77 -14.32
C GLN A 181 -14.04 16.00 -13.41
N VAL A 182 -14.89 15.94 -12.37
CA VAL A 182 -15.02 17.03 -11.40
C VAL A 182 -13.70 17.33 -10.69
N THR A 183 -12.95 16.27 -10.33
CA THR A 183 -11.62 16.44 -9.71
C THR A 183 -10.59 16.95 -10.70
N VAL A 184 -10.62 16.47 -11.96
CA VAL A 184 -9.77 17.00 -13.05
C VAL A 184 -10.01 18.48 -13.24
N ASP A 185 -11.28 18.91 -13.28
CA ASP A 185 -11.66 20.32 -13.48
C ASP A 185 -11.22 21.22 -12.30
N ARG A 186 -11.21 20.68 -11.08
CA ARG A 186 -10.67 21.40 -9.91
C ARG A 186 -9.15 21.53 -9.98
N LEU A 187 -8.46 20.45 -10.31
CA LEU A 187 -7.00 20.44 -10.43
C LEU A 187 -6.51 21.34 -11.57
N SER A 188 -7.21 21.39 -12.69
CA SER A 188 -6.85 22.24 -13.83
C SER A 188 -6.87 23.75 -13.54
N LYS A 189 -7.55 24.16 -12.46
CA LYS A 189 -7.65 25.58 -12.02
C LYS A 189 -6.54 25.95 -11.04
N LYS A 190 -5.73 25.00 -10.58
CA LYS A 190 -4.66 25.25 -9.62
C LYS A 190 -3.39 25.67 -10.36
N GLU A 191 -2.81 26.80 -10.01
CA GLU A 191 -1.61 27.36 -10.65
C GLU A 191 -0.37 26.47 -10.45
N ASN A 192 -0.32 25.72 -9.36
CA ASN A 192 0.78 24.82 -9.04
C ASN A 192 0.59 23.39 -9.54
N VAL A 193 -0.42 23.10 -10.36
CA VAL A 193 -0.66 21.76 -10.93
C VAL A 193 -0.44 21.79 -12.43
N GLU A 194 0.33 20.82 -12.92
CA GLU A 194 0.57 20.61 -14.36
C GLU A 194 0.21 19.19 -14.77
N PHE A 195 -0.64 19.06 -15.79
CA PHE A 195 -0.98 17.78 -16.39
C PHE A 195 0.00 17.44 -17.50
N ILE A 196 0.63 16.25 -17.40
CA ILE A 196 1.54 15.72 -18.41
C ILE A 196 0.93 14.40 -18.89
N LEU A 197 0.22 14.49 -20.00
CA LEU A 197 -0.46 13.35 -20.62
C LEU A 197 0.46 12.64 -21.61
N ASN A 198 0.04 11.47 -22.09
CA ASN A 198 0.78 10.64 -23.04
C ASN A 198 2.25 10.43 -22.65
N SER A 199 2.51 10.27 -21.35
CA SER A 199 3.88 10.20 -20.83
C SER A 199 4.04 9.12 -19.78
N VAL A 200 5.21 8.47 -19.81
CA VAL A 200 5.60 7.39 -18.90
C VAL A 200 6.94 7.71 -18.24
N PRO A 201 7.21 7.20 -17.04
CA PRO A 201 8.52 7.34 -16.41
C PRO A 201 9.56 6.53 -17.18
N LYS A 202 10.76 7.09 -17.30
CA LYS A 202 11.88 6.49 -18.03
C LYS A 202 13.10 6.24 -17.17
N GLU A 203 13.47 7.23 -16.35
CA GLU A 203 14.68 7.18 -15.53
C GLU A 203 14.53 8.00 -14.26
N LEU A 204 15.14 7.52 -13.17
CA LEU A 204 15.24 8.22 -11.89
C LEU A 204 16.70 8.68 -11.68
N LYS A 205 16.91 9.98 -11.46
CA LYS A 205 18.22 10.57 -11.23
C LYS A 205 18.32 11.19 -9.83
N GLY A 206 19.52 11.23 -9.30
CA GLY A 206 19.86 11.77 -7.98
C GLY A 206 20.56 10.74 -7.09
N SER A 207 21.32 11.19 -6.09
CA SER A 207 21.98 10.33 -5.09
C SER A 207 22.35 11.15 -3.87
N PRO A 208 22.03 10.72 -2.64
CA PRO A 208 21.29 9.49 -2.27
C PRO A 208 19.77 9.62 -2.40
N LYS A 209 19.25 10.78 -2.78
CA LYS A 209 17.82 11.06 -2.91
C LYS A 209 17.45 11.36 -4.35
N LEU A 210 16.17 11.24 -4.65
CA LEU A 210 15.63 11.65 -5.95
C LEU A 210 15.80 13.17 -6.16
N GLU A 211 16.24 13.55 -7.34
CA GLU A 211 16.40 14.93 -7.78
C GLU A 211 15.66 15.20 -9.10
N THR A 212 15.57 14.19 -9.97
CA THR A 212 14.98 14.35 -11.29
C THR A 212 14.25 13.07 -11.72
N LEU A 213 13.07 13.22 -12.29
CA LEU A 213 12.34 12.21 -13.04
C LEU A 213 12.45 12.52 -14.53
N VAL A 214 13.00 11.59 -15.30
CA VAL A 214 12.92 11.63 -16.76
C VAL A 214 11.65 10.92 -17.20
N ILE A 215 10.84 11.59 -18.01
CA ILE A 215 9.64 11.03 -18.63
C ILE A 215 9.81 10.96 -20.14
N GLU A 216 9.12 10.00 -20.78
CA GLU A 216 9.10 9.82 -22.22
C GLU A 216 7.65 9.99 -22.72
N ASN A 217 7.47 10.85 -23.70
CA ASN A 217 6.19 10.98 -24.39
C ASN A 217 5.94 9.75 -25.28
N THR A 218 4.82 9.08 -25.09
CA THR A 218 4.49 7.80 -25.75
C THR A 218 4.12 7.95 -27.22
N GLU A 219 3.86 9.16 -27.72
CA GLU A 219 3.46 9.39 -29.11
C GLU A 219 4.67 9.73 -30.01
N ASN A 220 5.62 10.51 -29.49
CA ASN A 220 6.75 10.99 -30.27
C ASN A 220 8.14 10.58 -29.74
N GLY A 221 8.19 9.93 -28.55
CA GLY A 221 9.44 9.50 -27.93
C GLY A 221 10.28 10.63 -27.31
N GLU A 222 9.74 11.85 -27.24
CA GLU A 222 10.43 12.99 -26.65
C GLU A 222 10.67 12.78 -25.17
N LEU A 223 11.90 13.05 -24.71
CA LEU A 223 12.29 12.99 -23.31
C LEU A 223 12.15 14.37 -22.68
N ARG A 224 11.60 14.41 -21.47
CA ARG A 224 11.54 15.61 -20.64
C ARG A 224 12.03 15.28 -19.23
N GLU A 225 12.86 16.16 -18.68
CA GLU A 225 13.31 16.09 -17.30
C GLU A 225 12.40 16.96 -16.41
N LEU A 226 11.98 16.38 -15.30
CA LEU A 226 11.22 17.06 -14.24
C LEU A 226 12.10 17.10 -12.99
N GLU A 227 12.49 18.29 -12.56
CA GLU A 227 13.17 18.47 -11.27
C GLU A 227 12.14 18.26 -10.15
N VAL A 228 12.18 17.11 -9.50
CA VAL A 228 11.24 16.73 -8.45
C VAL A 228 11.97 16.00 -7.31
N GLN A 229 11.57 16.30 -6.08
CA GLN A 229 12.11 15.66 -4.90
C GLN A 229 11.26 14.50 -4.41
N GLY A 230 10.07 14.32 -4.98
CA GLY A 230 9.16 13.25 -4.65
C GLY A 230 8.35 12.73 -5.83
N ILE A 231 8.17 11.42 -5.88
CA ILE A 231 7.29 10.73 -6.83
C ILE A 231 6.31 9.89 -6.03
N PHE A 232 5.02 10.08 -6.27
CA PHE A 232 3.96 9.26 -5.68
C PHE A 232 3.36 8.36 -6.74
N VAL A 233 3.47 7.04 -6.52
CA VAL A 233 3.08 6.03 -7.51
C VAL A 233 1.66 5.56 -7.25
N ALA A 234 0.71 6.09 -8.01
CA ALA A 234 -0.72 5.82 -7.91
C ALA A 234 -1.24 4.92 -9.05
N TYR A 235 -0.50 3.84 -9.36
CA TYR A 235 -0.87 2.85 -10.41
C TYR A 235 -1.91 1.82 -9.94
N GLY A 236 -2.36 1.94 -8.67
CA GLY A 236 -3.27 1.02 -8.02
C GLY A 236 -2.54 -0.14 -7.34
N HIS A 237 -3.30 -1.13 -6.90
CA HIS A 237 -2.83 -2.20 -6.05
C HIS A 237 -3.03 -3.57 -6.72
N ILE A 238 -2.26 -4.55 -6.25
CA ILE A 238 -2.39 -5.97 -6.58
C ILE A 238 -2.80 -6.68 -5.29
N ALA A 239 -3.99 -7.27 -5.28
CA ALA A 239 -4.45 -8.08 -4.16
C ALA A 239 -3.53 -9.30 -3.97
N GLN A 240 -3.24 -9.63 -2.72
CA GLN A 240 -2.41 -10.77 -2.36
C GLN A 240 -3.28 -11.99 -2.02
N ASN A 241 -4.17 -12.38 -2.94
CA ASN A 241 -5.20 -13.41 -2.74
C ASN A 241 -5.17 -14.55 -3.77
N ALA A 242 -4.14 -14.66 -4.59
CA ALA A 242 -4.06 -15.66 -5.66
C ALA A 242 -4.17 -17.12 -5.17
N ALA A 243 -3.73 -17.40 -3.95
CA ALA A 243 -3.86 -18.74 -3.34
C ALA A 243 -5.32 -19.12 -2.99
N PHE A 244 -6.26 -18.13 -3.03
CA PHE A 244 -7.63 -18.28 -2.55
C PHE A 244 -8.70 -18.17 -3.65
N ASP A 245 -8.30 -18.04 -4.90
CA ASP A 245 -9.21 -17.84 -6.05
C ASP A 245 -10.20 -19.00 -6.27
N LYS A 246 -9.94 -20.17 -5.67
CA LYS A 246 -10.81 -21.37 -5.77
C LYS A 246 -11.97 -21.38 -4.76
N ILE A 247 -12.04 -20.44 -3.84
CA ILE A 247 -13.01 -20.43 -2.73
C ILE A 247 -14.08 -19.36 -2.92
N THR A 248 -13.88 -18.46 -3.87
CA THR A 248 -14.83 -17.39 -4.24
C THR A 248 -15.71 -17.81 -5.39
#